data_319a09048dfefee74075fb3bf82f62cf
#
_entry.id   319a09048dfefee74075fb3bf82f62cf
#
_cell.length_a   1.000
_cell.length_b   1.000
_cell.length_c   1.000
_cell.angle_alpha   90.00
_cell.angle_beta   90.00
_cell.angle_gamma   90.00
#
_symmetry.space_group_name_H-M   'P 1'
#
loop_
_entity.id
_entity.type
_entity.pdbx_description
1 polymer ?
#
loop_
_entity_poly.entity_id
_entity_poly.type
_entity_poly.pdbx_seq_one_letter_code
_entity_poly.pdbx_strand_id
1 'polypeptide(L)'
;MRFLPVEISLFLGRRLGDCFYYFDRRHRARAYANIRSALGSDLNSDKLSRLTRLFYQSFGQSIIDVFLIPLVDRNYIAKHIEIFGVEHINEALKRGKGAILAGVHAGSWEFYNIISANLGFPFVLFVKDQKFPRLNRLLNNYRKAKGCRIITRDEGLRGLINALKNNQAIGMMADQGGKSGMLVDFFKRPASMPTGAVKLALKYGAALIPIFFVRKNGPAIKVWAGNEINMVKTGDDERDIKQNLQRVVAVFEDFIRNNPKEYLWTYKIWKQSNERDIVILDDGKTGHLRQSEAVLKIAKNLFNAKGIDVRAKIIKVDFKNRMAKILFNIFTSFSGRYSCQGRLKLLKIFLKEETYKSILNLRADMVISAGSSTAGVNFILASENQSRSIVIMRPGLYGAEKFDLVIIPRHDRPLKRKNILTIEGALNLVDIEYLEGESRELSKSQGLNKESAYIGLLIGGDSKGFRLSPELIRDLIREVKALSKGLGAEILVTTSRRTSSQVEEVIKSEFKDYPGVRLMVIANEKNIPQAVGGILGLSKIIISSPESISMISEAVNSKRYVFVFKAPGLSFKHKRFLKHFAGKQYIYLVAHKDLNNAVNQIWRNRPSLPCLRDNYLVAEALKKIM
;
A
#
# COMPACT_ATOMS: atom_id res chain seq x y z
N MET A 1 -38.06 -13.03 -16.93
CA MET A 1 -36.99 -14.06 -16.94
C MET A 1 -37.57 -15.48 -17.01
N ARG A 2 -38.51 -15.89 -16.15
CA ARG A 2 -39.06 -17.26 -16.15
C ARG A 2 -39.90 -17.62 -17.38
N PHE A 3 -40.44 -16.66 -18.10
CA PHE A 3 -41.26 -16.82 -19.30
C PHE A 3 -40.45 -16.70 -20.60
N LEU A 4 -39.17 -16.43 -20.51
CA LEU A 4 -38.26 -16.34 -21.66
C LEU A 4 -37.50 -17.67 -21.81
N PRO A 5 -37.13 -18.05 -23.02
CA PRO A 5 -36.17 -19.13 -23.24
C PRO A 5 -34.90 -18.89 -22.43
N VAL A 6 -34.32 -19.97 -21.89
CA VAL A 6 -33.16 -19.88 -21.00
C VAL A 6 -31.97 -19.21 -21.68
N GLU A 7 -31.77 -19.47 -22.96
CA GLU A 7 -30.71 -18.86 -23.79
C GLU A 7 -30.84 -17.33 -23.87
N ILE A 8 -32.09 -16.84 -24.06
CA ILE A 8 -32.38 -15.40 -24.11
C ILE A 8 -32.15 -14.78 -22.73
N SER A 9 -32.61 -15.45 -21.67
CA SER A 9 -32.40 -14.96 -20.29
C SER A 9 -30.90 -14.83 -19.97
N LEU A 10 -30.10 -15.83 -20.34
CA LEU A 10 -28.63 -15.79 -20.13
C LEU A 10 -27.91 -14.81 -21.04
N PHE A 11 -28.41 -14.59 -22.27
CA PHE A 11 -27.92 -13.53 -23.13
C PHE A 11 -28.15 -12.14 -22.50
N LEU A 12 -29.35 -11.90 -21.95
CA LEU A 12 -29.66 -10.69 -21.21
C LEU A 12 -28.78 -10.54 -19.96
N GLY A 13 -28.52 -11.65 -19.26
CA GLY A 13 -27.57 -11.68 -18.14
C GLY A 13 -26.15 -11.24 -18.55
N ARG A 14 -25.67 -11.72 -19.70
CA ARG A 14 -24.40 -11.30 -20.26
C ARG A 14 -24.37 -9.81 -20.58
N ARG A 15 -25.44 -9.24 -21.15
CA ARG A 15 -25.57 -7.79 -21.40
C ARG A 15 -25.65 -6.99 -20.10
N LEU A 16 -26.34 -7.51 -19.08
CA LEU A 16 -26.35 -6.94 -17.73
C LEU A 16 -24.92 -6.89 -17.15
N GLY A 17 -24.13 -7.95 -17.35
CA GLY A 17 -22.72 -7.96 -16.98
C GLY A 17 -21.91 -6.88 -17.71
N ASP A 18 -22.11 -6.70 -19.03
CA ASP A 18 -21.49 -5.58 -19.76
C ASP A 18 -21.90 -4.21 -19.16
N CYS A 19 -23.17 -4.04 -18.80
CA CYS A 19 -23.67 -2.84 -18.13
C CYS A 19 -22.91 -2.59 -16.81
N PHE A 20 -22.83 -3.58 -15.94
CA PHE A 20 -22.06 -3.46 -14.70
C PHE A 20 -20.59 -3.16 -14.96
N TYR A 21 -19.96 -3.75 -15.96
CA TYR A 21 -18.57 -3.47 -16.33
C TYR A 21 -18.34 -1.99 -16.66
N TYR A 22 -19.28 -1.34 -17.36
CA TYR A 22 -19.11 0.06 -17.75
C TYR A 22 -19.51 1.04 -16.65
N PHE A 23 -20.54 0.75 -15.87
CA PHE A 23 -21.11 1.68 -14.89
C PHE A 23 -20.58 1.49 -13.47
N ASP A 24 -20.28 0.25 -13.03
CA ASP A 24 -19.71 0.00 -11.70
C ASP A 24 -18.19 0.11 -11.70
N ARG A 25 -17.73 1.32 -11.91
CA ARG A 25 -16.27 1.63 -12.04
C ARG A 25 -15.45 1.17 -10.84
N ARG A 26 -16.03 1.24 -9.63
CA ARG A 26 -15.33 0.91 -8.38
C ARG A 26 -15.06 -0.60 -8.24
N HIS A 27 -16.06 -1.44 -8.45
CA HIS A 27 -15.89 -2.89 -8.36
C HIS A 27 -15.11 -3.42 -9.56
N ARG A 28 -15.29 -2.84 -10.75
CA ARG A 28 -14.46 -3.14 -11.92
C ARG A 28 -12.99 -2.92 -11.64
N ALA A 29 -12.62 -1.77 -11.08
CA ALA A 29 -11.23 -1.47 -10.74
C ALA A 29 -10.65 -2.48 -9.74
N ARG A 30 -11.46 -2.94 -8.77
CA ARG A 30 -11.06 -3.99 -7.83
C ARG A 30 -10.88 -5.33 -8.52
N ALA A 31 -11.84 -5.75 -9.35
CA ALA A 31 -11.75 -7.01 -10.10
C ALA A 31 -10.49 -7.02 -10.98
N TYR A 32 -10.24 -5.93 -11.72
CA TYR A 32 -9.02 -5.77 -12.51
C TYR A 32 -7.75 -5.89 -11.67
N ALA A 33 -7.68 -5.19 -10.52
CA ALA A 33 -6.51 -5.23 -9.65
C ALA A 33 -6.28 -6.63 -9.04
N ASN A 34 -7.36 -7.35 -8.68
CA ASN A 34 -7.27 -8.71 -8.19
C ASN A 34 -6.78 -9.67 -9.29
N ILE A 35 -7.36 -9.61 -10.50
CA ILE A 35 -6.91 -10.41 -11.65
C ILE A 35 -5.45 -10.12 -11.97
N ARG A 36 -5.07 -8.83 -11.97
CA ARG A 36 -3.68 -8.41 -12.19
C ARG A 36 -2.75 -8.92 -11.10
N SER A 37 -3.16 -8.90 -9.83
CA SER A 37 -2.35 -9.43 -8.72
C SER A 37 -2.15 -10.94 -8.81
N ALA A 38 -3.16 -11.69 -9.30
CA ALA A 38 -3.12 -13.14 -9.43
C ALA A 38 -2.40 -13.60 -10.71
N LEU A 39 -2.71 -12.97 -11.85
CA LEU A 39 -2.35 -13.45 -13.19
C LEU A 39 -1.55 -12.44 -14.02
N GLY A 40 -1.15 -11.30 -13.43
CA GLY A 40 -0.51 -10.21 -14.17
C GLY A 40 0.92 -10.50 -14.65
N SER A 41 1.58 -11.54 -14.10
CA SER A 41 2.86 -12.02 -14.65
C SER A 41 2.70 -12.65 -16.04
N ASP A 42 1.52 -13.20 -16.33
CA ASP A 42 1.26 -14.02 -17.50
C ASP A 42 0.45 -13.28 -18.57
N LEU A 43 -0.16 -12.15 -18.19
CA LEU A 43 -1.12 -11.41 -19.01
C LEU A 43 -0.74 -9.93 -19.16
N ASN A 44 -0.79 -9.41 -20.39
CA ASN A 44 -0.67 -7.98 -20.63
C ASN A 44 -1.95 -7.20 -20.26
N SER A 45 -1.87 -5.87 -20.21
CA SER A 45 -2.98 -4.99 -19.80
C SER A 45 -4.27 -5.17 -20.63
N ASP A 46 -4.15 -5.48 -21.93
CA ASP A 46 -5.31 -5.67 -22.81
C ASP A 46 -6.01 -6.99 -22.50
N LYS A 47 -5.24 -8.07 -22.32
CA LYS A 47 -5.78 -9.37 -21.90
C LYS A 47 -6.42 -9.27 -20.50
N LEU A 48 -5.81 -8.55 -19.56
CA LEU A 48 -6.37 -8.31 -18.23
C LEU A 48 -7.71 -7.56 -18.31
N SER A 49 -7.79 -6.51 -19.12
CA SER A 49 -9.04 -5.75 -19.33
C SER A 49 -10.13 -6.60 -19.97
N ARG A 50 -9.78 -7.38 -20.99
CA ARG A 50 -10.69 -8.33 -21.65
C ARG A 50 -11.18 -9.40 -20.67
N LEU A 51 -10.29 -9.98 -19.87
CA LEU A 51 -10.63 -10.96 -18.86
C LEU A 51 -11.56 -10.38 -17.79
N THR A 52 -11.30 -9.14 -17.34
CA THR A 52 -12.17 -8.43 -16.40
C THR A 52 -13.58 -8.27 -16.97
N ARG A 53 -13.73 -7.93 -18.25
CA ARG A 53 -15.04 -7.84 -18.90
C ARG A 53 -15.72 -9.20 -19.02
N LEU A 54 -14.98 -10.25 -19.39
CA LEU A 54 -15.51 -11.61 -19.46
C LEU A 54 -15.99 -12.11 -18.09
N PHE A 55 -15.27 -11.79 -17.02
CA PHE A 55 -15.72 -12.05 -15.65
C PHE A 55 -17.07 -11.37 -15.35
N TYR A 56 -17.24 -10.10 -15.72
CA TYR A 56 -18.52 -9.40 -15.51
C TYR A 56 -19.65 -10.02 -16.33
N GLN A 57 -19.38 -10.50 -17.54
CA GLN A 57 -20.37 -11.21 -18.35
C GLN A 57 -20.79 -12.53 -17.70
N SER A 58 -19.84 -13.32 -17.18
CA SER A 58 -20.13 -14.55 -16.43
C SER A 58 -20.90 -14.25 -15.14
N PHE A 59 -20.47 -13.24 -14.39
CA PHE A 59 -21.15 -12.79 -13.16
C PHE A 59 -22.60 -12.35 -13.42
N GLY A 60 -22.85 -11.63 -14.52
CA GLY A 60 -24.21 -11.24 -14.92
C GLY A 60 -25.10 -12.45 -15.24
N GLN A 61 -24.53 -13.48 -15.89
CA GLN A 61 -25.23 -14.76 -16.10
C GLN A 61 -25.53 -15.48 -14.78
N SER A 62 -24.57 -15.49 -13.84
CA SER A 62 -24.77 -16.09 -12.50
C SER A 62 -25.86 -15.39 -11.69
N ILE A 63 -26.08 -14.08 -11.88
CA ILE A 63 -27.24 -13.38 -11.32
C ILE A 63 -28.55 -13.90 -11.92
N ILE A 64 -28.58 -14.15 -13.23
CA ILE A 64 -29.78 -14.70 -13.90
C ILE A 64 -30.05 -16.13 -13.43
N ASP A 65 -29.02 -16.93 -13.19
CA ASP A 65 -29.16 -18.31 -12.67
C ASP A 65 -30.02 -18.35 -11.40
N VAL A 66 -29.88 -17.36 -10.50
CA VAL A 66 -30.72 -17.27 -9.28
C VAL A 66 -32.21 -17.22 -9.63
N PHE A 67 -32.59 -16.50 -10.69
CA PHE A 67 -33.97 -16.41 -11.14
C PHE A 67 -34.44 -17.65 -11.90
N LEU A 68 -33.50 -18.45 -12.45
CA LEU A 68 -33.77 -19.70 -13.15
C LEU A 68 -33.88 -20.90 -12.21
N ILE A 69 -33.46 -20.79 -10.94
CA ILE A 69 -33.53 -21.89 -9.94
C ILE A 69 -34.86 -22.65 -9.95
N PRO A 70 -36.02 -21.99 -9.97
CA PRO A 70 -37.28 -22.70 -9.99
C PRO A 70 -37.51 -23.61 -11.23
N LEU A 71 -36.84 -23.33 -12.36
CA LEU A 71 -36.92 -24.09 -13.59
C LEU A 71 -35.97 -25.28 -13.60
N VAL A 72 -34.99 -25.34 -12.70
CA VAL A 72 -34.01 -26.41 -12.62
C VAL A 72 -34.64 -27.65 -12.00
N ASP A 73 -34.98 -28.63 -12.83
CA ASP A 73 -35.49 -29.96 -12.46
C ASP A 73 -34.56 -31.03 -13.04
N ARG A 74 -34.96 -32.30 -12.90
CA ARG A 74 -34.18 -33.43 -13.44
C ARG A 74 -34.01 -33.35 -14.95
N ASN A 75 -35.05 -32.91 -15.68
CA ASN A 75 -34.99 -32.78 -17.14
C ASN A 75 -34.04 -31.66 -17.55
N TYR A 76 -34.09 -30.52 -16.85
CA TYR A 76 -33.16 -29.44 -17.07
C TYR A 76 -31.70 -29.91 -16.82
N ILE A 77 -31.46 -30.61 -15.70
CA ILE A 77 -30.15 -31.16 -15.36
C ILE A 77 -29.66 -32.11 -16.44
N ALA A 78 -30.46 -33.07 -16.83
CA ALA A 78 -30.11 -34.06 -17.88
C ALA A 78 -29.79 -33.38 -19.22
N LYS A 79 -30.49 -32.30 -19.57
CA LYS A 79 -30.32 -31.59 -20.85
C LYS A 79 -29.12 -30.64 -20.88
N HIS A 80 -28.83 -29.99 -19.77
CA HIS A 80 -27.92 -28.82 -19.76
C HIS A 80 -26.70 -29.00 -18.87
N ILE A 81 -26.62 -30.02 -18.02
CA ILE A 81 -25.57 -30.15 -17.04
C ILE A 81 -24.78 -31.42 -17.21
N GLU A 82 -23.52 -31.31 -17.57
CA GLU A 82 -22.58 -32.42 -17.61
C GLU A 82 -21.91 -32.56 -16.24
N ILE A 83 -22.00 -33.76 -15.64
CA ILE A 83 -21.49 -34.01 -14.29
C ILE A 83 -20.39 -35.07 -14.35
N PHE A 84 -19.26 -34.79 -13.72
CA PHE A 84 -18.09 -35.68 -13.68
C PHE A 84 -17.60 -35.85 -12.23
N GLY A 85 -17.09 -37.05 -11.92
CA GLY A 85 -16.46 -37.33 -10.63
C GLY A 85 -17.43 -37.61 -9.48
N VAL A 86 -18.72 -37.93 -9.77
CA VAL A 86 -19.70 -38.29 -8.74
C VAL A 86 -19.29 -39.58 -8.01
N GLU A 87 -18.56 -40.46 -8.68
CA GLU A 87 -17.94 -41.66 -8.14
C GLU A 87 -17.07 -41.35 -6.90
N HIS A 88 -16.31 -40.26 -6.90
CA HIS A 88 -15.48 -39.86 -5.75
C HIS A 88 -16.34 -39.56 -4.51
N ILE A 89 -17.51 -38.95 -4.71
CA ILE A 89 -18.46 -38.65 -3.62
C ILE A 89 -19.07 -39.94 -3.09
N ASN A 90 -19.50 -40.81 -3.99
CA ASN A 90 -20.12 -42.08 -3.62
C ASN A 90 -19.14 -42.99 -2.87
N GLU A 91 -17.89 -43.08 -3.31
CA GLU A 91 -16.84 -43.84 -2.62
C GLU A 91 -16.54 -43.29 -1.23
N ALA A 92 -16.51 -41.96 -1.09
CA ALA A 92 -16.34 -41.30 0.20
C ALA A 92 -17.49 -41.61 1.17
N LEU A 93 -18.72 -41.58 0.70
CA LEU A 93 -19.91 -41.90 1.50
C LEU A 93 -20.01 -43.37 1.89
N LYS A 94 -19.49 -44.31 1.07
CA LYS A 94 -19.39 -45.74 1.44
C LYS A 94 -18.58 -45.97 2.72
N ARG A 95 -17.69 -45.08 3.08
CA ARG A 95 -16.88 -45.14 4.32
C ARG A 95 -17.64 -44.77 5.58
N GLY A 96 -18.89 -44.29 5.47
CA GLY A 96 -19.76 -43.98 6.61
C GLY A 96 -19.38 -42.75 7.43
N LYS A 97 -18.44 -41.89 6.96
CA LYS A 97 -17.93 -40.72 7.70
C LYS A 97 -18.41 -39.37 7.14
N GLY A 98 -19.31 -39.42 6.15
CA GLY A 98 -19.73 -38.24 5.41
C GLY A 98 -18.65 -37.67 4.49
N ALA A 99 -19.00 -36.66 3.74
CA ALA A 99 -18.09 -35.96 2.84
C ALA A 99 -18.25 -34.43 2.96
N ILE A 100 -17.18 -33.69 2.69
CA ILE A 100 -17.20 -32.24 2.61
C ILE A 100 -16.89 -31.84 1.18
N LEU A 101 -17.87 -31.24 0.52
CA LEU A 101 -17.76 -30.76 -0.85
C LEU A 101 -17.36 -29.28 -0.79
N ALA A 102 -16.06 -29.00 -1.00
CA ALA A 102 -15.50 -27.67 -0.90
C ALA A 102 -15.46 -26.97 -2.25
N GLY A 103 -16.20 -25.88 -2.40
CA GLY A 103 -16.24 -25.08 -3.62
C GLY A 103 -15.63 -23.69 -3.46
N VAL A 104 -15.51 -23.00 -4.59
CA VAL A 104 -15.15 -21.58 -4.68
C VAL A 104 -16.30 -20.78 -5.28
N HIS A 105 -16.39 -19.48 -4.98
CA HIS A 105 -17.38 -18.61 -5.62
C HIS A 105 -17.00 -18.40 -7.09
N ALA A 106 -17.40 -19.33 -7.93
CA ALA A 106 -17.12 -19.33 -9.37
C ALA A 106 -18.30 -19.90 -10.17
N GLY A 107 -18.49 -19.39 -11.37
CA GLY A 107 -19.53 -19.86 -12.29
C GLY A 107 -20.93 -19.77 -11.70
N SER A 108 -21.73 -20.80 -11.94
CA SER A 108 -23.13 -20.92 -11.47
C SER A 108 -23.22 -21.52 -10.06
N TRP A 109 -22.46 -20.97 -9.10
CA TRP A 109 -22.37 -21.54 -7.73
C TRP A 109 -23.71 -21.66 -7.00
N GLU A 110 -24.75 -20.91 -7.38
CA GLU A 110 -26.09 -21.07 -6.81
C GLU A 110 -26.78 -22.37 -7.27
N PHE A 111 -26.41 -22.90 -8.42
CA PHE A 111 -26.91 -24.22 -8.88
C PHE A 111 -26.26 -25.38 -8.13
N TYR A 112 -25.15 -25.17 -7.46
CA TYR A 112 -24.44 -26.16 -6.66
C TYR A 112 -25.38 -27.00 -5.78
N ASN A 113 -26.24 -26.29 -5.03
CA ASN A 113 -27.17 -26.92 -4.10
C ASN A 113 -28.17 -27.81 -4.77
N ILE A 114 -28.73 -27.32 -5.87
CA ILE A 114 -29.85 -27.97 -6.57
C ILE A 114 -29.35 -29.20 -7.30
N ILE A 115 -28.19 -29.05 -7.95
CA ILE A 115 -27.55 -30.16 -8.65
C ILE A 115 -27.18 -31.26 -7.66
N SER A 116 -26.49 -30.89 -6.55
CA SER A 116 -26.09 -31.86 -5.53
C SER A 116 -27.28 -32.55 -4.88
N ALA A 117 -28.39 -31.84 -4.63
CA ALA A 117 -29.61 -32.46 -4.10
C ALA A 117 -30.29 -33.45 -5.08
N ASN A 118 -30.03 -33.33 -6.38
CA ASN A 118 -30.59 -34.24 -7.42
C ASN A 118 -29.64 -35.37 -7.82
N LEU A 119 -28.43 -35.46 -7.24
CA LEU A 119 -27.45 -36.51 -7.54
C LEU A 119 -27.68 -37.83 -6.79
N GLY A 120 -28.74 -37.92 -5.97
CA GLY A 120 -29.16 -39.16 -5.31
C GLY A 120 -28.40 -39.52 -4.02
N PHE A 121 -27.51 -38.68 -3.52
CA PHE A 121 -26.87 -38.86 -2.23
C PHE A 121 -27.41 -37.87 -1.17
N PRO A 122 -27.33 -38.18 0.14
CA PRO A 122 -27.76 -37.29 1.22
C PRO A 122 -26.92 -36.03 1.23
N PHE A 123 -27.53 -34.86 0.95
CA PHE A 123 -26.83 -33.59 0.82
C PHE A 123 -27.41 -32.52 1.72
N VAL A 124 -26.53 -31.74 2.36
CA VAL A 124 -26.86 -30.56 3.12
C VAL A 124 -25.97 -29.37 2.72
N LEU A 125 -26.54 -28.20 2.68
CA LEU A 125 -25.82 -26.98 2.33
C LEU A 125 -25.55 -26.13 3.56
N PHE A 126 -24.31 -25.77 3.81
CA PHE A 126 -23.95 -24.75 4.78
C PHE A 126 -24.00 -23.36 4.13
N VAL A 127 -24.84 -22.47 4.71
CA VAL A 127 -25.04 -21.10 4.18
C VAL A 127 -24.82 -20.05 5.25
N LYS A 128 -24.29 -18.92 4.80
CA LYS A 128 -24.26 -17.70 5.59
C LYS A 128 -25.47 -16.83 5.24
N ASP A 129 -26.15 -16.31 6.27
CA ASP A 129 -27.26 -15.42 6.06
C ASP A 129 -26.89 -14.16 5.29
N GLN A 130 -27.76 -13.78 4.36
CA GLN A 130 -27.59 -12.56 3.58
C GLN A 130 -27.97 -11.34 4.42
N LYS A 131 -27.26 -10.25 4.19
CA LYS A 131 -27.49 -8.96 4.89
C LYS A 131 -28.91 -8.41 4.71
N PHE A 132 -29.57 -8.74 3.58
CA PHE A 132 -30.92 -8.30 3.26
C PHE A 132 -31.93 -9.42 3.54
N PRO A 133 -32.80 -9.31 4.57
CA PRO A 133 -33.69 -10.39 5.01
C PRO A 133 -34.62 -10.92 3.91
N ARG A 134 -35.15 -10.04 3.04
CA ARG A 134 -36.02 -10.44 1.92
C ARG A 134 -35.27 -11.32 0.91
N LEU A 135 -34.04 -10.94 0.55
CA LEU A 135 -33.19 -11.73 -0.34
C LEU A 135 -32.81 -13.06 0.29
N ASN A 136 -32.46 -13.05 1.58
CA ASN A 136 -32.14 -14.27 2.34
C ASN A 136 -33.31 -15.27 2.30
N ARG A 137 -34.52 -14.78 2.59
CA ARG A 137 -35.73 -15.60 2.56
C ARG A 137 -36.02 -16.14 1.15
N LEU A 138 -35.89 -15.32 0.12
CA LEU A 138 -36.08 -15.74 -1.28
C LEU A 138 -35.12 -16.87 -1.67
N LEU A 139 -33.83 -16.68 -1.44
CA LEU A 139 -32.81 -17.67 -1.76
C LEU A 139 -33.01 -18.97 -0.99
N ASN A 140 -33.29 -18.90 0.31
CA ASN A 140 -33.49 -20.08 1.13
C ASN A 140 -34.77 -20.82 0.75
N ASN A 141 -35.84 -20.11 0.38
CA ASN A 141 -37.07 -20.73 -0.15
C ASN A 141 -36.80 -21.49 -1.48
N TYR A 142 -36.04 -20.89 -2.40
CA TYR A 142 -35.68 -21.57 -3.65
C TYR A 142 -34.85 -22.83 -3.40
N ARG A 143 -33.86 -22.78 -2.51
CA ARG A 143 -33.02 -23.93 -2.14
C ARG A 143 -33.87 -25.07 -1.53
N LYS A 144 -34.72 -24.73 -0.54
CA LYS A 144 -35.64 -25.69 0.11
C LYS A 144 -36.65 -26.33 -0.86
N ALA A 145 -37.23 -25.51 -1.75
CA ALA A 145 -38.20 -25.98 -2.76
C ALA A 145 -37.62 -27.01 -3.74
N LYS A 146 -36.29 -27.12 -3.84
CA LYS A 146 -35.56 -28.10 -4.66
C LYS A 146 -34.99 -29.27 -3.85
N GLY A 147 -35.47 -29.47 -2.61
CA GLY A 147 -35.07 -30.62 -1.77
C GLY A 147 -33.76 -30.41 -1.00
N CYS A 148 -33.17 -29.21 -1.03
CA CYS A 148 -31.94 -28.96 -0.27
C CYS A 148 -32.23 -28.73 1.21
N ARG A 149 -31.66 -29.55 2.09
CA ARG A 149 -31.55 -29.22 3.49
C ARG A 149 -30.46 -28.14 3.70
N ILE A 150 -30.79 -27.12 4.46
CA ILE A 150 -29.90 -25.99 4.70
C ILE A 150 -29.49 -26.03 6.18
N ILE A 151 -28.19 -25.89 6.44
CA ILE A 151 -27.63 -25.61 7.76
C ILE A 151 -27.27 -24.13 7.77
N THR A 152 -27.94 -23.36 8.64
CA THR A 152 -27.67 -21.93 8.83
C THR A 152 -26.51 -21.73 9.81
N ARG A 153 -26.04 -20.48 9.91
CA ARG A 153 -25.00 -20.14 10.87
C ARG A 153 -25.44 -20.34 12.33
N ASP A 154 -26.74 -20.25 12.61
CA ASP A 154 -27.31 -20.44 13.95
C ASP A 154 -27.27 -21.91 14.39
N GLU A 155 -27.53 -22.85 13.47
CA GLU A 155 -27.29 -24.26 13.69
C GLU A 155 -25.78 -24.58 13.81
N GLY A 156 -24.96 -23.77 13.11
CA GLY A 156 -23.52 -23.69 13.24
C GLY A 156 -22.79 -25.02 13.16
N LEU A 157 -21.78 -25.17 14.00
CA LEU A 157 -20.92 -26.35 14.03
C LEU A 157 -21.69 -27.64 14.41
N ARG A 158 -22.72 -27.53 15.28
CA ARG A 158 -23.54 -28.71 15.69
C ARG A 158 -24.27 -29.32 14.49
N GLY A 159 -24.88 -28.49 13.65
CA GLY A 159 -25.55 -28.95 12.44
C GLY A 159 -24.62 -29.67 11.48
N LEU A 160 -23.40 -29.12 11.29
CA LEU A 160 -22.37 -29.73 10.43
C LEU A 160 -21.88 -31.08 11.00
N ILE A 161 -21.63 -31.16 12.29
CA ILE A 161 -21.21 -32.41 12.95
C ILE A 161 -22.29 -33.48 12.81
N ASN A 162 -23.56 -33.13 13.06
CA ASN A 162 -24.67 -34.04 12.93
C ASN A 162 -24.82 -34.55 11.47
N ALA A 163 -24.63 -33.70 10.48
CA ALA A 163 -24.66 -34.10 9.08
C ALA A 163 -23.56 -35.14 8.76
N LEU A 164 -22.32 -34.92 9.23
CA LEU A 164 -21.24 -35.90 9.04
C LEU A 164 -21.52 -37.23 9.75
N LYS A 165 -22.01 -37.20 11.00
CA LYS A 165 -22.39 -38.40 11.76
C LYS A 165 -23.50 -39.20 11.08
N ASN A 166 -24.40 -38.52 10.36
CA ASN A 166 -25.45 -39.14 9.54
C ASN A 166 -24.99 -39.47 8.11
N ASN A 167 -23.69 -39.54 7.87
CA ASN A 167 -23.08 -39.86 6.60
C ASN A 167 -23.59 -39.00 5.42
N GLN A 168 -23.78 -37.69 5.65
CA GLN A 168 -24.25 -36.76 4.63
C GLN A 168 -23.08 -36.02 3.97
N ALA A 169 -23.26 -35.62 2.71
CA ALA A 169 -22.34 -34.70 2.05
C ALA A 169 -22.69 -33.25 2.41
N ILE A 170 -21.71 -32.50 2.86
CA ILE A 170 -21.85 -31.08 3.25
C ILE A 170 -21.26 -30.20 2.16
N GLY A 171 -22.10 -29.37 1.54
CA GLY A 171 -21.64 -28.35 0.60
C GLY A 171 -21.24 -27.06 1.30
N MET A 172 -20.05 -26.54 1.01
CA MET A 172 -19.61 -25.24 1.52
C MET A 172 -18.64 -24.53 0.59
N MET A 173 -18.70 -23.19 0.57
CA MET A 173 -17.71 -22.35 -0.10
C MET A 173 -16.53 -22.09 0.83
N ALA A 174 -15.30 -22.32 0.35
CA ALA A 174 -14.09 -22.35 1.16
C ALA A 174 -13.00 -21.36 0.70
N ASP A 175 -13.38 -20.29 0.00
CA ASP A 175 -12.46 -19.32 -0.61
C ASP A 175 -12.45 -17.92 0.05
N GLN A 176 -13.26 -17.68 1.09
CA GLN A 176 -13.39 -16.35 1.73
C GLN A 176 -13.29 -16.45 3.26
N GLY A 177 -12.06 -16.37 3.81
CA GLY A 177 -11.80 -16.56 5.25
C GLY A 177 -12.13 -15.37 6.15
N GLY A 178 -12.14 -14.16 5.63
CA GLY A 178 -12.37 -12.97 6.44
C GLY A 178 -11.31 -12.76 7.53
N LYS A 179 -11.72 -12.26 8.71
CA LYS A 179 -10.82 -12.01 9.85
C LYS A 179 -10.44 -13.27 10.61
N SER A 180 -11.30 -14.30 10.59
CA SER A 180 -11.13 -15.55 11.35
C SER A 180 -10.49 -16.67 10.54
N GLY A 181 -10.12 -16.42 9.29
CA GLY A 181 -9.43 -17.39 8.47
C GLY A 181 -7.95 -17.50 8.83
N MET A 182 -7.31 -18.54 8.32
CA MET A 182 -5.87 -18.75 8.41
C MET A 182 -5.18 -18.25 7.17
N LEU A 183 -3.99 -17.65 7.33
CA LEU A 183 -3.18 -17.17 6.23
C LEU A 183 -2.45 -18.34 5.55
N VAL A 184 -2.71 -18.49 4.26
CA VAL A 184 -2.02 -19.41 3.35
C VAL A 184 -1.72 -18.70 2.03
N ASP A 185 -0.78 -19.23 1.27
CA ASP A 185 -0.44 -18.65 -0.01
C ASP A 185 -1.56 -18.87 -1.03
N PHE A 186 -1.99 -17.76 -1.64
CA PHE A 186 -2.95 -17.76 -2.74
C PHE A 186 -2.43 -16.82 -3.83
N PHE A 187 -2.07 -17.38 -4.97
CA PHE A 187 -1.35 -16.70 -6.05
C PHE A 187 -0.06 -16.01 -5.56
N LYS A 188 0.76 -16.77 -4.80
CA LYS A 188 2.04 -16.29 -4.24
C LYS A 188 1.90 -15.07 -3.33
N ARG A 189 0.77 -14.95 -2.64
CA ARG A 189 0.52 -13.90 -1.67
C ARG A 189 -0.33 -14.43 -0.52
N PRO A 190 0.01 -14.14 0.75
CA PRO A 190 -0.78 -14.58 1.89
C PRO A 190 -2.21 -14.06 1.81
N ALA A 191 -3.18 -14.97 1.82
CA ALA A 191 -4.60 -14.67 1.86
C ALA A 191 -5.28 -15.43 3.00
N SER A 192 -6.28 -14.82 3.62
CA SER A 192 -7.04 -15.47 4.68
C SER A 192 -8.09 -16.40 4.08
N MET A 193 -7.96 -17.69 4.34
CA MET A 193 -8.89 -18.74 3.89
C MET A 193 -9.61 -19.39 5.07
N PRO A 194 -10.89 -19.85 4.90
CA PRO A 194 -11.66 -20.45 5.97
C PRO A 194 -11.13 -21.84 6.31
N THR A 195 -10.95 -22.11 7.61
CA THR A 195 -10.40 -23.38 8.09
C THR A 195 -11.46 -24.46 8.32
N GLY A 196 -12.77 -24.13 8.25
CA GLY A 196 -13.86 -25.00 8.68
C GLY A 196 -13.88 -26.37 8.00
N ALA A 197 -13.73 -26.39 6.65
CA ALA A 197 -13.72 -27.64 5.89
C ALA A 197 -12.58 -28.56 6.33
N VAL A 198 -11.37 -28.02 6.42
CA VAL A 198 -10.17 -28.78 6.83
C VAL A 198 -10.27 -29.28 8.26
N LYS A 199 -10.72 -28.43 9.21
CA LYS A 199 -10.91 -28.82 10.62
C LYS A 199 -11.91 -29.96 10.78
N LEU A 200 -13.03 -29.92 10.05
CA LEU A 200 -14.02 -30.98 10.08
C LEU A 200 -13.49 -32.27 9.46
N ALA A 201 -12.81 -32.19 8.32
CA ALA A 201 -12.20 -33.36 7.67
C ALA A 201 -11.18 -34.05 8.59
N LEU A 202 -10.25 -33.28 9.20
CA LEU A 202 -9.24 -33.80 10.11
C LEU A 202 -9.84 -34.43 11.37
N LYS A 203 -10.86 -33.78 11.96
CA LYS A 203 -11.43 -34.22 13.25
C LYS A 203 -12.35 -35.45 13.09
N TYR A 204 -13.14 -35.50 12.05
CA TYR A 204 -14.17 -36.56 11.87
C TYR A 204 -13.77 -37.59 10.82
N GLY A 205 -12.65 -37.45 10.14
CA GLY A 205 -12.20 -38.37 9.08
C GLY A 205 -13.08 -38.30 7.85
N ALA A 206 -13.82 -37.21 7.66
CA ALA A 206 -14.66 -37.01 6.49
C ALA A 206 -13.80 -36.68 5.25
N ALA A 207 -14.20 -37.23 4.09
CA ALA A 207 -13.53 -36.92 2.83
C ALA A 207 -13.70 -35.44 2.48
N LEU A 208 -12.63 -34.79 2.03
CA LEU A 208 -12.69 -33.41 1.50
C LEU A 208 -12.51 -33.48 -0.03
N ILE A 209 -13.57 -33.14 -0.75
CA ILE A 209 -13.64 -33.24 -2.21
C ILE A 209 -13.86 -31.84 -2.79
N PRO A 210 -12.98 -31.33 -3.66
CA PRO A 210 -13.20 -30.08 -4.34
C PRO A 210 -14.29 -30.21 -5.40
N ILE A 211 -15.17 -29.20 -5.50
CA ILE A 211 -16.23 -29.18 -6.50
C ILE A 211 -16.30 -27.84 -7.23
N PHE A 212 -16.46 -27.87 -8.55
CA PHE A 212 -16.41 -26.71 -9.41
C PHE A 212 -17.54 -26.69 -10.43
N PHE A 213 -17.95 -25.46 -10.80
CA PHE A 213 -19.01 -25.17 -11.75
C PHE A 213 -18.50 -24.25 -12.84
N VAL A 214 -18.54 -24.69 -14.09
CA VAL A 214 -18.05 -23.88 -15.22
C VAL A 214 -19.14 -23.82 -16.28
N ARG A 215 -19.52 -22.60 -16.66
CA ARG A 215 -20.42 -22.40 -17.79
C ARG A 215 -19.65 -22.55 -19.11
N LYS A 216 -20.07 -23.49 -19.96
CA LYS A 216 -19.53 -23.64 -21.30
C LYS A 216 -20.11 -22.60 -22.25
N ASN A 217 -21.36 -22.77 -22.65
CA ASN A 217 -22.08 -21.87 -23.54
C ASN A 217 -23.58 -21.90 -23.18
N GLY A 218 -24.24 -20.74 -23.19
CA GLY A 218 -25.64 -20.63 -22.86
C GLY A 218 -26.00 -21.35 -21.55
N PRO A 219 -26.99 -22.24 -21.52
CA PRO A 219 -27.38 -23.00 -20.32
C PRO A 219 -26.43 -24.15 -19.97
N ALA A 220 -25.53 -24.56 -20.87
CA ALA A 220 -24.65 -25.68 -20.64
C ALA A 220 -23.61 -25.42 -19.54
N ILE A 221 -23.66 -26.22 -18.48
CA ILE A 221 -22.76 -26.14 -17.33
C ILE A 221 -22.05 -27.47 -17.16
N LYS A 222 -20.75 -27.42 -16.92
CA LYS A 222 -19.94 -28.55 -16.49
C LYS A 222 -19.75 -28.49 -14.98
N VAL A 223 -20.12 -29.54 -14.29
CA VAL A 223 -19.86 -29.75 -12.87
C VAL A 223 -18.78 -30.82 -12.73
N TRP A 224 -17.81 -30.56 -11.91
CA TRP A 224 -16.71 -31.48 -11.71
C TRP A 224 -16.41 -31.64 -10.22
N ALA A 225 -16.59 -32.85 -9.69
CA ALA A 225 -16.06 -33.26 -8.40
C ALA A 225 -14.65 -33.83 -8.60
N GLY A 226 -13.67 -33.18 -8.02
CA GLY A 226 -12.27 -33.62 -8.10
C GLY A 226 -11.98 -34.84 -7.22
N ASN A 227 -10.74 -35.31 -7.26
CA ASN A 227 -10.27 -36.33 -6.34
C ASN A 227 -10.28 -35.82 -4.89
N GLU A 228 -10.46 -36.74 -3.95
CA GLU A 228 -10.33 -36.46 -2.54
C GLU A 228 -8.95 -35.85 -2.22
N ILE A 229 -8.93 -34.79 -1.43
CA ILE A 229 -7.70 -34.19 -0.99
C ILE A 229 -7.14 -34.98 0.21
N ASN A 230 -6.02 -35.65 0.02
CA ASN A 230 -5.38 -36.44 1.07
C ASN A 230 -4.96 -35.55 2.24
N MET A 231 -5.52 -35.81 3.44
CA MET A 231 -5.19 -35.07 4.66
C MET A 231 -3.94 -35.62 5.33
N VAL A 232 -3.02 -34.74 5.67
CA VAL A 232 -1.84 -35.06 6.49
C VAL A 232 -2.14 -34.77 7.95
N LYS A 233 -1.77 -35.73 8.82
CA LYS A 233 -1.84 -35.61 10.28
C LYS A 233 -0.44 -35.84 10.86
N THR A 234 0.12 -34.82 11.48
CA THR A 234 1.45 -34.91 12.15
C THR A 234 1.32 -34.96 13.66
N GLY A 235 0.13 -34.65 14.20
CA GLY A 235 -0.14 -34.51 15.62
C GLY A 235 -0.08 -33.07 16.13
N ASP A 236 0.35 -32.12 15.30
CA ASP A 236 0.27 -30.67 15.56
C ASP A 236 -0.93 -30.09 14.82
N ASP A 237 -1.99 -29.78 15.55
CA ASP A 237 -3.26 -29.32 14.99
C ASP A 237 -3.12 -28.06 14.13
N GLU A 238 -2.33 -27.09 14.54
CA GLU A 238 -2.19 -25.82 13.81
C GLU A 238 -1.41 -26.02 12.49
N ARG A 239 -0.33 -26.80 12.57
CA ARG A 239 0.49 -27.16 11.41
C ARG A 239 -0.33 -28.01 10.42
N ASP A 240 -1.09 -28.99 10.93
CA ASP A 240 -1.93 -29.87 10.12
C ASP A 240 -3.02 -29.08 9.40
N ILE A 241 -3.70 -28.16 10.08
CA ILE A 241 -4.70 -27.28 9.48
C ILE A 241 -4.06 -26.43 8.38
N LYS A 242 -2.92 -25.79 8.65
CA LYS A 242 -2.25 -24.89 7.70
C LYS A 242 -1.79 -25.64 6.45
N GLN A 243 -1.17 -26.80 6.63
CA GLN A 243 -0.62 -27.59 5.53
C GLN A 243 -1.75 -28.15 4.64
N ASN A 244 -2.82 -28.66 5.23
CA ASN A 244 -3.94 -29.19 4.48
C ASN A 244 -4.74 -28.06 3.80
N LEU A 245 -4.92 -26.92 4.46
CA LEU A 245 -5.56 -25.77 3.86
C LEU A 245 -4.78 -25.26 2.63
N GLN A 246 -3.44 -25.27 2.70
CA GLN A 246 -2.61 -24.92 1.54
C GLN A 246 -2.81 -25.88 0.36
N ARG A 247 -3.01 -27.17 0.62
CA ARG A 247 -3.34 -28.17 -0.43
C ARG A 247 -4.70 -27.88 -1.07
N VAL A 248 -5.71 -27.57 -0.26
CA VAL A 248 -7.04 -27.18 -0.76
C VAL A 248 -6.95 -25.94 -1.64
N VAL A 249 -6.21 -24.93 -1.19
CA VAL A 249 -6.04 -23.65 -1.90
C VAL A 249 -5.26 -23.85 -3.21
N ALA A 250 -4.27 -24.74 -3.25
CA ALA A 250 -3.55 -25.08 -4.48
C ALA A 250 -4.49 -25.66 -5.57
N VAL A 251 -5.43 -26.53 -5.19
CA VAL A 251 -6.45 -27.03 -6.10
C VAL A 251 -7.39 -25.92 -6.59
N PHE A 252 -7.74 -24.99 -5.71
CA PHE A 252 -8.53 -23.82 -6.09
C PHE A 252 -7.79 -22.89 -7.05
N GLU A 253 -6.49 -22.65 -6.82
CA GLU A 253 -5.66 -21.85 -7.73
C GLU A 253 -5.59 -22.47 -9.12
N ASP A 254 -5.36 -23.79 -9.22
CA ASP A 254 -5.30 -24.47 -10.50
C ASP A 254 -6.63 -24.34 -11.27
N PHE A 255 -7.75 -24.58 -10.60
CA PHE A 255 -9.07 -24.35 -11.19
C PHE A 255 -9.25 -22.92 -11.70
N ILE A 256 -8.88 -21.90 -10.88
CA ILE A 256 -9.04 -20.49 -11.22
C ILE A 256 -8.12 -20.10 -12.39
N ARG A 257 -6.90 -20.61 -12.45
CA ARG A 257 -5.98 -20.39 -13.58
C ARG A 257 -6.55 -20.89 -14.90
N ASN A 258 -7.18 -22.05 -14.87
CA ASN A 258 -7.80 -22.66 -16.04
C ASN A 258 -9.15 -22.02 -16.41
N ASN A 259 -9.86 -21.42 -15.45
CA ASN A 259 -11.19 -20.82 -15.63
C ASN A 259 -11.29 -19.39 -15.03
N PRO A 260 -10.39 -18.47 -15.39
CA PRO A 260 -10.24 -17.21 -14.66
C PRO A 260 -11.43 -16.25 -14.81
N LYS A 261 -12.26 -16.38 -15.85
CA LYS A 261 -13.47 -15.58 -16.03
C LYS A 261 -14.60 -15.94 -15.06
N GLU A 262 -14.54 -17.13 -14.43
CA GLU A 262 -15.62 -17.63 -13.59
C GLU A 262 -15.50 -17.23 -12.12
N TYR A 263 -14.27 -16.92 -11.62
CA TYR A 263 -14.03 -16.63 -10.21
C TYR A 263 -14.52 -15.24 -9.79
N LEU A 264 -15.03 -15.10 -8.56
CA LEU A 264 -15.58 -13.84 -8.02
C LEU A 264 -14.49 -12.82 -7.65
N TRP A 265 -13.94 -12.15 -8.64
CA TRP A 265 -12.84 -11.18 -8.49
C TRP A 265 -13.19 -9.88 -7.77
N THR A 266 -14.46 -9.59 -7.48
CA THR A 266 -14.88 -8.39 -6.76
C THR A 266 -14.68 -8.47 -5.25
N TYR A 267 -14.39 -9.64 -4.70
CA TYR A 267 -14.06 -9.82 -3.28
C TYR A 267 -12.70 -9.21 -2.93
N LYS A 268 -12.52 -8.76 -1.68
CA LYS A 268 -11.24 -8.21 -1.20
C LYS A 268 -10.33 -9.33 -0.70
N ILE A 269 -9.77 -10.12 -1.61
CA ILE A 269 -9.04 -11.36 -1.36
C ILE A 269 -7.91 -11.16 -0.35
N TRP A 270 -7.00 -10.21 -0.60
CA TRP A 270 -5.81 -9.99 0.23
C TRP A 270 -5.97 -8.93 1.32
N LYS A 271 -7.21 -8.58 1.69
CA LYS A 271 -7.47 -7.57 2.73
C LYS A 271 -6.80 -7.92 4.07
N GLN A 272 -6.78 -9.18 4.43
CA GLN A 272 -6.27 -9.71 5.70
C GLN A 272 -4.83 -10.24 5.59
N SER A 273 -4.16 -10.02 4.46
CA SER A 273 -2.74 -10.39 4.32
C SER A 273 -1.89 -9.73 5.40
N ASN A 274 -0.91 -10.45 5.91
CA ASN A 274 0.11 -9.95 6.83
C ASN A 274 1.32 -9.32 6.12
N GLU A 275 1.23 -9.08 4.82
CA GLU A 275 2.25 -8.41 4.02
C GLU A 275 1.68 -7.21 3.29
N ARG A 276 2.48 -6.14 3.16
CA ARG A 276 2.15 -4.96 2.34
C ARG A 276 3.33 -4.56 1.48
N ASP A 277 3.04 -4.29 0.21
CA ASP A 277 4.00 -3.76 -0.75
C ASP A 277 3.86 -2.23 -0.80
N ILE A 278 4.90 -1.49 -0.41
CA ILE A 278 4.94 -0.02 -0.48
C ILE A 278 5.96 0.40 -1.53
N VAL A 279 5.55 1.28 -2.43
CA VAL A 279 6.39 1.76 -3.52
C VAL A 279 6.64 3.25 -3.36
N ILE A 280 7.90 3.65 -3.37
CA ILE A 280 8.31 5.06 -3.50
C ILE A 280 8.68 5.33 -4.95
N LEU A 281 8.12 6.40 -5.52
CA LEU A 281 8.49 6.92 -6.83
C LEU A 281 9.45 8.11 -6.64
N ASP A 282 10.71 7.92 -7.03
CA ASP A 282 11.77 8.91 -6.90
C ASP A 282 11.94 9.70 -8.20
N ASP A 283 11.99 11.02 -8.11
CA ASP A 283 12.28 11.94 -9.23
C ASP A 283 13.77 12.37 -9.31
N GLY A 284 14.64 11.72 -8.54
CA GLY A 284 16.08 11.97 -8.49
C GLY A 284 16.49 13.14 -7.59
N LYS A 285 15.55 13.77 -6.88
CA LYS A 285 15.88 14.84 -5.93
C LYS A 285 15.98 14.30 -4.51
N THR A 286 17.15 14.40 -3.90
CA THR A 286 17.42 13.88 -2.55
C THR A 286 16.40 14.35 -1.50
N GLY A 287 15.99 15.63 -1.53
CA GLY A 287 15.01 16.15 -0.57
C GLY A 287 13.60 15.57 -0.76
N HIS A 288 13.22 15.20 -1.99
CA HIS A 288 11.95 14.51 -2.27
C HIS A 288 11.98 13.06 -1.78
N LEU A 289 13.08 12.37 -2.08
CA LEU A 289 13.28 10.99 -1.64
C LEU A 289 13.23 10.88 -0.10
N ARG A 290 14.00 11.71 0.62
CA ARG A 290 14.02 11.73 2.10
C ARG A 290 12.64 11.97 2.71
N GLN A 291 11.82 12.86 2.15
CA GLN A 291 10.46 13.07 2.62
C GLN A 291 9.57 11.84 2.37
N SER A 292 9.74 11.16 1.23
CA SER A 292 9.01 9.93 0.92
C SER A 292 9.44 8.79 1.85
N GLU A 293 10.72 8.67 2.17
CA GLU A 293 11.27 7.71 3.14
C GLU A 293 10.75 7.97 4.56
N ALA A 294 10.58 9.23 4.96
CA ALA A 294 9.97 9.57 6.24
C ALA A 294 8.53 9.06 6.35
N VAL A 295 7.73 9.24 5.29
CA VAL A 295 6.36 8.68 5.23
C VAL A 295 6.39 7.15 5.23
N LEU A 296 7.33 6.53 4.51
CA LEU A 296 7.52 5.07 4.52
C LEU A 296 7.86 4.56 5.93
N LYS A 297 8.80 5.21 6.65
CA LYS A 297 9.17 4.85 8.04
C LYS A 297 7.94 4.87 8.94
N ILE A 298 7.14 5.94 8.88
CA ILE A 298 5.91 6.07 9.66
C ILE A 298 4.90 4.96 9.29
N ALA A 299 4.68 4.72 7.99
CA ALA A 299 3.78 3.67 7.52
C ALA A 299 4.24 2.28 7.96
N LYS A 300 5.54 1.98 7.85
CA LYS A 300 6.16 0.73 8.29
C LYS A 300 5.92 0.49 9.78
N ASN A 301 6.17 1.49 10.62
CA ASN A 301 5.92 1.39 12.06
C ASN A 301 4.45 1.11 12.38
N LEU A 302 3.52 1.77 11.67
CA LEU A 302 2.08 1.54 11.85
C LEU A 302 1.62 0.14 11.41
N PHE A 303 2.22 -0.43 10.36
CA PHE A 303 1.94 -1.79 9.90
C PHE A 303 2.55 -2.83 10.83
N ASN A 304 3.83 -2.66 11.21
CA ASN A 304 4.54 -3.57 12.11
C ASN A 304 3.84 -3.67 13.47
N ALA A 305 3.31 -2.55 14.00
CA ALA A 305 2.50 -2.54 15.23
C ALA A 305 1.21 -3.38 15.13
N LYS A 306 0.79 -3.78 13.92
CA LYS A 306 -0.35 -4.68 13.65
C LYS A 306 0.10 -6.10 13.25
N GLY A 307 1.39 -6.44 13.36
CA GLY A 307 1.95 -7.70 12.90
C GLY A 307 1.93 -7.86 11.36
N ILE A 308 2.03 -6.74 10.63
CA ILE A 308 2.03 -6.73 9.17
C ILE A 308 3.42 -6.34 8.67
N ASP A 309 4.05 -7.22 7.90
CA ASP A 309 5.35 -6.99 7.29
C ASP A 309 5.26 -6.05 6.08
N VAL A 310 6.24 -5.17 5.97
CA VAL A 310 6.30 -4.20 4.86
C VAL A 310 7.49 -4.47 3.97
N ARG A 311 7.22 -4.78 2.72
CA ARG A 311 8.21 -4.80 1.64
C ARG A 311 8.19 -3.46 0.93
N ALA A 312 9.31 -2.74 0.96
CA ALA A 312 9.45 -1.44 0.32
C ALA A 312 10.31 -1.52 -0.94
N LYS A 313 9.90 -0.81 -1.99
CA LYS A 313 10.67 -0.67 -3.22
C LYS A 313 10.73 0.79 -3.65
N ILE A 314 11.93 1.26 -3.97
CA ILE A 314 12.16 2.60 -4.53
C ILE A 314 12.33 2.44 -6.04
N ILE A 315 11.57 3.19 -6.82
CA ILE A 315 11.61 3.21 -8.27
C ILE A 315 11.98 4.60 -8.74
N LYS A 316 13.12 4.72 -9.40
CA LYS A 316 13.51 5.96 -10.08
C LYS A 316 12.64 6.16 -11.31
N VAL A 317 12.01 7.33 -11.41
CA VAL A 317 11.09 7.68 -12.51
C VAL A 317 11.79 8.62 -13.48
N ASP A 318 12.27 8.07 -14.58
CA ASP A 318 12.90 8.80 -15.66
C ASP A 318 11.97 8.90 -16.87
N PHE A 319 11.63 10.14 -17.25
CA PHE A 319 10.92 10.43 -18.51
C PHE A 319 11.90 10.42 -19.67
N LYS A 320 11.44 10.06 -20.88
CA LYS A 320 12.28 10.09 -22.08
C LYS A 320 12.89 11.47 -22.34
N ASN A 321 12.07 12.52 -22.15
CA ASN A 321 12.49 13.92 -22.26
C ASN A 321 11.51 14.84 -21.52
N ARG A 322 11.80 16.16 -21.50
CA ARG A 322 10.98 17.18 -20.83
C ARG A 322 9.57 17.30 -21.44
N MET A 323 9.45 17.21 -22.77
CA MET A 323 8.16 17.28 -23.47
C MET A 323 7.27 16.08 -23.13
N ALA A 324 7.83 14.87 -23.13
CA ALA A 324 7.12 13.67 -22.73
C ALA A 324 6.53 13.80 -21.31
N LYS A 325 7.27 14.38 -20.37
CA LYS A 325 6.80 14.66 -19.02
C LYS A 325 5.62 15.63 -18.98
N ILE A 326 5.71 16.73 -19.75
CA ILE A 326 4.65 17.76 -19.80
C ILE A 326 3.37 17.16 -20.38
N LEU A 327 3.47 16.53 -21.56
CA LEU A 327 2.32 15.90 -22.23
C LEU A 327 1.68 14.81 -21.37
N PHE A 328 2.49 13.98 -20.71
CA PHE A 328 1.99 12.97 -19.80
C PHE A 328 1.18 13.58 -18.64
N ASN A 329 1.69 14.64 -18.01
CA ASN A 329 1.00 15.30 -16.91
C ASN A 329 -0.31 15.94 -17.36
N ILE A 330 -0.36 16.58 -18.53
CA ILE A 330 -1.58 17.14 -19.10
C ILE A 330 -2.59 16.02 -19.37
N PHE A 331 -2.18 15.00 -20.11
CA PHE A 331 -3.06 13.89 -20.49
C PHE A 331 -3.67 13.16 -19.27
N THR A 332 -2.85 12.86 -18.27
CA THR A 332 -3.30 12.13 -17.09
C THR A 332 -4.08 12.99 -16.10
N SER A 333 -3.93 14.34 -16.16
CA SER A 333 -4.70 15.25 -15.30
C SER A 333 -6.21 15.19 -15.56
N PHE A 334 -6.66 14.84 -16.75
CA PHE A 334 -8.08 14.66 -17.11
C PHE A 334 -8.64 13.27 -16.78
N SER A 335 -7.79 12.31 -16.39
CA SER A 335 -8.21 10.94 -16.13
C SER A 335 -8.86 10.80 -14.74
N GLY A 336 -9.96 10.04 -14.65
CA GLY A 336 -10.61 9.69 -13.38
C GLY A 336 -9.92 8.47 -12.72
N ARG A 337 -9.96 8.40 -11.39
CA ARG A 337 -9.30 7.33 -10.60
C ARG A 337 -9.72 5.91 -11.00
N TYR A 338 -11.00 5.71 -11.26
CA TYR A 338 -11.54 4.39 -11.61
C TYR A 338 -11.60 4.12 -13.12
N SER A 339 -11.01 4.98 -13.93
CA SER A 339 -10.95 4.82 -15.39
C SER A 339 -9.53 4.61 -15.91
N CYS A 340 -8.55 4.45 -15.00
CA CYS A 340 -7.14 4.33 -15.37
C CYS A 340 -6.63 2.89 -15.47
N GLN A 341 -7.49 1.88 -15.19
CA GLN A 341 -7.09 0.47 -15.30
C GLN A 341 -6.79 0.10 -16.76
N GLY A 342 -5.73 -0.68 -16.97
CA GLY A 342 -5.25 -1.06 -18.31
C GLY A 342 -4.40 0.01 -19.00
N ARG A 343 -4.05 1.11 -18.31
CA ARG A 343 -3.30 2.24 -18.89
C ARG A 343 -1.80 2.22 -18.63
N LEU A 344 -1.27 1.21 -17.94
CA LEU A 344 0.19 1.08 -17.76
C LEU A 344 0.94 1.11 -19.10
N LYS A 345 0.35 0.55 -20.16
CA LYS A 345 0.94 0.59 -21.51
C LYS A 345 1.23 2.01 -22.01
N LEU A 346 0.46 3.03 -21.57
CA LEU A 346 0.71 4.42 -21.93
C LEU A 346 2.01 4.94 -21.34
N LEU A 347 2.46 4.41 -20.20
CA LEU A 347 3.73 4.78 -19.59
C LEU A 347 4.92 4.46 -20.51
N LYS A 348 4.82 3.42 -21.38
CA LYS A 348 5.84 3.09 -22.39
C LYS A 348 6.13 4.23 -23.36
N ILE A 349 5.13 5.05 -23.66
CA ILE A 349 5.26 6.19 -24.58
C ILE A 349 6.13 7.29 -23.95
N PHE A 350 5.98 7.52 -22.64
CA PHE A 350 6.51 8.69 -21.95
C PHE A 350 7.75 8.41 -21.09
N LEU A 351 7.85 7.22 -20.51
CA LEU A 351 8.96 6.84 -19.63
C LEU A 351 10.09 6.17 -20.40
N LYS A 352 11.30 6.22 -19.83
CA LYS A 352 12.40 5.38 -20.29
C LYS A 352 12.06 3.92 -20.10
N GLU A 353 12.62 3.06 -20.94
CA GLU A 353 12.27 1.63 -20.97
C GLU A 353 12.56 0.91 -19.65
N GLU A 354 13.67 1.22 -18.99
CA GLU A 354 14.05 0.67 -17.70
C GLU A 354 13.01 1.00 -16.62
N THR A 355 12.58 2.26 -16.55
CA THR A 355 11.52 2.68 -15.62
C THR A 355 10.20 1.98 -15.94
N TYR A 356 9.85 1.88 -17.24
CA TYR A 356 8.62 1.19 -17.65
C TYR A 356 8.63 -0.29 -17.24
N LYS A 357 9.73 -1.01 -17.52
CA LYS A 357 9.89 -2.42 -17.13
C LYS A 357 9.80 -2.62 -15.62
N SER A 358 10.41 -1.71 -14.83
CA SER A 358 10.37 -1.80 -13.36
C SER A 358 8.97 -1.60 -12.77
N ILE A 359 8.07 -0.89 -13.49
CA ILE A 359 6.69 -0.60 -13.05
C ILE A 359 5.69 -1.64 -13.56
N LEU A 360 5.93 -2.26 -14.72
CA LEU A 360 4.95 -3.06 -15.45
C LEU A 360 4.30 -4.17 -14.60
N ASN A 361 5.11 -4.94 -13.88
CA ASN A 361 4.65 -6.06 -13.06
C ASN A 361 4.63 -5.74 -11.55
N LEU A 362 4.75 -4.46 -11.21
CA LEU A 362 4.85 -4.03 -9.83
C LEU A 362 3.49 -4.11 -9.12
N ARG A 363 3.46 -4.84 -8.02
CA ARG A 363 2.35 -4.79 -7.06
C ARG A 363 2.63 -3.68 -6.06
N ALA A 364 1.57 -3.00 -5.62
CA ALA A 364 1.65 -1.99 -4.59
C ALA A 364 0.35 -1.96 -3.79
N ASP A 365 0.43 -1.95 -2.48
CA ASP A 365 -0.68 -1.63 -1.57
C ASP A 365 -0.71 -0.14 -1.25
N MET A 366 0.46 0.53 -1.36
CA MET A 366 0.62 1.96 -1.15
C MET A 366 1.69 2.50 -2.11
N VAL A 367 1.41 3.66 -2.71
CA VAL A 367 2.37 4.38 -3.57
C VAL A 367 2.62 5.75 -2.97
N ILE A 368 3.88 6.06 -2.71
CA ILE A 368 4.34 7.33 -2.13
C ILE A 368 5.17 8.07 -3.18
N SER A 369 4.94 9.37 -3.33
CA SER A 369 5.75 10.22 -4.18
C SER A 369 5.84 11.65 -3.65
N ALA A 370 6.86 12.40 -4.04
CA ALA A 370 7.01 13.79 -3.68
C ALA A 370 7.09 14.70 -4.92
N GLY A 371 6.35 15.82 -4.85
CA GLY A 371 6.29 16.82 -5.90
C GLY A 371 5.42 16.44 -7.10
N SER A 372 5.29 17.37 -8.03
CA SER A 372 4.43 17.23 -9.22
C SER A 372 4.99 16.31 -10.30
N SER A 373 6.31 16.03 -10.27
CA SER A 373 6.98 15.29 -11.34
C SER A 373 6.56 13.82 -11.41
N THR A 374 6.32 13.20 -10.27
CA THR A 374 5.96 11.78 -10.14
C THR A 374 4.48 11.56 -9.81
N ALA A 375 3.72 12.65 -9.56
CA ALA A 375 2.31 12.56 -9.17
C ALA A 375 1.43 11.82 -10.19
N GLY A 376 1.65 12.02 -11.50
CA GLY A 376 0.91 11.32 -12.55
C GLY A 376 1.21 9.83 -12.59
N VAL A 377 2.47 9.44 -12.41
CA VAL A 377 2.88 8.02 -12.35
C VAL A 377 2.29 7.36 -11.10
N ASN A 378 2.34 8.06 -9.95
CA ASN A 378 1.68 7.63 -8.71
C ASN A 378 0.19 7.37 -8.96
N PHE A 379 -0.51 8.31 -9.57
CA PHE A 379 -1.94 8.20 -9.84
C PHE A 379 -2.28 6.98 -10.72
N ILE A 380 -1.53 6.73 -11.80
CA ILE A 380 -1.75 5.57 -12.67
C ILE A 380 -1.44 4.28 -11.93
N LEU A 381 -0.27 4.17 -11.30
CA LEU A 381 0.15 2.95 -10.60
C LEU A 381 -0.81 2.62 -9.43
N ALA A 382 -1.23 3.62 -8.67
CA ALA A 382 -2.20 3.44 -7.61
C ALA A 382 -3.57 3.00 -8.14
N SER A 383 -4.00 3.53 -9.28
CA SER A 383 -5.26 3.15 -9.93
C SER A 383 -5.21 1.70 -10.43
N GLU A 384 -4.10 1.27 -11.04
CA GLU A 384 -3.90 -0.09 -11.55
C GLU A 384 -3.93 -1.15 -10.43
N ASN A 385 -3.35 -0.82 -9.29
CA ASN A 385 -3.26 -1.74 -8.14
C ASN A 385 -4.41 -1.57 -7.14
N GLN A 386 -5.28 -0.57 -7.30
CA GLN A 386 -6.24 -0.13 -6.26
C GLN A 386 -5.57 0.14 -4.91
N SER A 387 -4.32 0.62 -4.95
CA SER A 387 -3.51 0.96 -3.79
C SER A 387 -3.83 2.34 -3.24
N ARG A 388 -3.33 2.60 -2.03
CA ARG A 388 -3.36 3.94 -1.44
C ARG A 388 -2.32 4.83 -2.10
N SER A 389 -2.73 6.02 -2.53
CA SER A 389 -1.87 7.02 -3.17
C SER A 389 -1.58 8.16 -2.20
N ILE A 390 -0.28 8.41 -1.96
CA ILE A 390 0.18 9.48 -1.08
C ILE A 390 1.11 10.38 -1.88
N VAL A 391 0.84 11.68 -1.84
CA VAL A 391 1.69 12.68 -2.49
C VAL A 391 2.12 13.71 -1.47
N ILE A 392 3.42 13.96 -1.41
CA ILE A 392 4.03 14.99 -0.56
C ILE A 392 4.25 16.22 -1.42
N MET A 393 3.96 17.40 -0.88
CA MET A 393 3.90 18.69 -1.59
C MET A 393 2.74 18.75 -2.61
N ARG A 394 2.66 19.86 -3.33
CA ARG A 394 1.61 20.07 -4.33
C ARG A 394 1.76 19.11 -5.50
N PRO A 395 0.70 18.40 -5.90
CA PRO A 395 0.74 17.47 -7.03
C PRO A 395 0.72 18.16 -8.42
N GLY A 396 0.91 19.47 -8.50
CA GLY A 396 0.94 20.22 -9.75
C GLY A 396 -0.45 20.37 -10.38
N LEU A 397 -0.61 19.93 -11.64
CA LEU A 397 -1.87 20.00 -12.39
C LEU A 397 -2.97 19.04 -11.88
N TYR A 398 -2.61 18.14 -10.97
CA TYR A 398 -3.56 17.18 -10.44
C TYR A 398 -4.34 17.78 -9.27
N GLY A 399 -5.67 17.64 -9.28
CA GLY A 399 -6.47 17.95 -8.12
C GLY A 399 -6.16 16.99 -6.96
N ALA A 400 -6.18 17.50 -5.74
CA ALA A 400 -5.89 16.68 -4.55
C ALA A 400 -6.86 15.49 -4.42
N GLU A 401 -8.09 15.61 -4.92
CA GLU A 401 -9.14 14.58 -4.89
C GLU A 401 -8.76 13.27 -5.61
N LYS A 402 -7.73 13.29 -6.44
CA LYS A 402 -7.23 12.10 -7.12
C LYS A 402 -6.43 11.16 -6.20
N PHE A 403 -5.95 11.68 -5.09
CA PHE A 403 -5.08 10.98 -4.14
C PHE A 403 -5.79 10.67 -2.83
N ASP A 404 -5.38 9.62 -2.14
CA ASP A 404 -5.95 9.29 -0.82
C ASP A 404 -5.45 10.26 0.25
N LEU A 405 -4.19 10.71 0.16
CA LEU A 405 -3.59 11.70 1.06
C LEU A 405 -2.62 12.59 0.31
N VAL A 406 -2.74 13.90 0.51
CA VAL A 406 -1.76 14.89 0.03
C VAL A 406 -1.21 15.62 1.25
N ILE A 407 0.10 15.57 1.45
CA ILE A 407 0.78 16.19 2.60
C ILE A 407 1.47 17.47 2.09
N ILE A 408 1.00 18.64 2.53
CA ILE A 408 1.49 19.92 2.02
C ILE A 408 2.02 20.78 3.17
N PRO A 409 3.30 21.23 3.10
CA PRO A 409 3.83 22.18 4.06
C PRO A 409 3.07 23.52 4.06
N ARG A 410 2.88 24.11 5.22
CA ARG A 410 2.15 25.37 5.43
C ARG A 410 2.65 26.51 4.55
N HIS A 411 3.96 26.60 4.34
CA HIS A 411 4.56 27.65 3.50
C HIS A 411 4.17 27.56 2.01
N ASP A 412 3.63 26.41 1.56
CA ASP A 412 3.09 26.21 0.21
C ASP A 412 1.59 26.57 0.11
N ARG A 413 0.97 27.15 1.16
CA ARG A 413 -0.43 27.59 1.20
C ARG A 413 -1.40 26.47 0.78
N PRO A 414 -1.55 25.38 1.55
CA PRO A 414 -2.46 24.30 1.24
C PRO A 414 -3.92 24.78 1.29
N LEU A 415 -4.75 24.21 0.41
CA LEU A 415 -6.20 24.35 0.49
C LEU A 415 -6.76 23.45 1.59
N LYS A 416 -7.82 23.88 2.27
CA LYS A 416 -8.52 23.05 3.26
C LYS A 416 -9.38 22.02 2.53
N ARG A 417 -8.97 20.75 2.54
CA ARG A 417 -9.73 19.60 2.01
C ARG A 417 -9.54 18.39 2.91
N LYS A 418 -10.51 17.44 2.90
CA LYS A 418 -10.49 16.27 3.80
C LYS A 418 -9.26 15.37 3.64
N ASN A 419 -8.69 15.31 2.45
CA ASN A 419 -7.52 14.50 2.12
C ASN A 419 -6.21 15.30 2.01
N ILE A 420 -6.22 16.57 2.42
CA ILE A 420 -5.00 17.40 2.53
C ILE A 420 -4.62 17.53 3.99
N LEU A 421 -3.43 17.04 4.31
CA LEU A 421 -2.77 17.27 5.59
C LEU A 421 -1.81 18.44 5.46
N THR A 422 -1.96 19.45 6.32
CA THR A 422 -1.01 20.55 6.43
C THR A 422 0.00 20.23 7.52
N ILE A 423 1.29 20.32 7.18
CA ILE A 423 2.41 20.16 8.09
C ILE A 423 3.16 21.49 8.23
N GLU A 424 3.90 21.65 9.32
CA GLU A 424 4.62 22.89 9.61
C GLU A 424 5.90 23.01 8.77
N GLY A 425 6.75 22.00 8.80
CA GLY A 425 8.05 21.95 8.12
C GLY A 425 8.09 20.97 6.93
N ALA A 426 9.31 20.52 6.61
CA ALA A 426 9.55 19.42 5.68
C ALA A 426 9.67 18.11 6.47
N LEU A 427 9.00 17.04 6.00
CA LEU A 427 9.15 15.72 6.59
C LEU A 427 10.59 15.24 6.48
N ASN A 428 11.06 14.58 7.52
CA ASN A 428 12.41 14.06 7.61
C ASN A 428 12.49 12.82 8.50
N LEU A 429 13.65 12.17 8.49
CA LEU A 429 13.89 10.92 9.22
C LEU A 429 14.34 11.12 10.66
N VAL A 430 14.50 12.39 11.08
CA VAL A 430 15.09 12.72 12.37
C VAL A 430 14.17 12.34 13.51
N ASP A 431 14.60 11.36 14.28
CA ASP A 431 14.09 10.95 15.59
C ASP A 431 15.28 10.56 16.49
N ILE A 432 15.02 10.14 17.71
CA ILE A 432 16.06 9.83 18.69
C ILE A 432 16.96 8.71 18.19
N GLU A 433 16.39 7.62 17.68
CA GLU A 433 17.12 6.46 17.17
C GLU A 433 18.02 6.82 15.98
N TYR A 434 17.50 7.62 15.05
CA TYR A 434 18.26 8.13 13.91
C TYR A 434 19.46 8.98 14.38
N LEU A 435 19.24 9.94 15.29
CA LEU A 435 20.31 10.80 15.79
C LEU A 435 21.39 10.02 16.55
N GLU A 436 21.02 9.05 17.36
CA GLU A 436 21.94 8.17 18.08
C GLU A 436 22.77 7.31 17.12
N GLY A 437 22.13 6.74 16.10
CA GLY A 437 22.80 5.97 15.06
C GLY A 437 23.82 6.80 14.29
N GLU A 438 23.37 7.93 13.71
CA GLU A 438 24.21 8.80 12.89
C GLU A 438 25.35 9.44 13.70
N SER A 439 25.10 9.83 14.95
CA SER A 439 26.14 10.38 15.83
C SER A 439 27.18 9.33 16.22
N ARG A 440 26.76 8.08 16.43
CA ARG A 440 27.67 6.96 16.73
C ARG A 440 28.61 6.67 15.56
N GLU A 441 28.04 6.57 14.36
CA GLU A 441 28.80 6.30 13.14
C GLU A 441 29.76 7.46 12.81
N LEU A 442 29.28 8.70 12.91
CA LEU A 442 30.12 9.87 12.66
C LEU A 442 31.26 9.97 13.68
N SER A 443 30.97 9.78 14.97
CA SER A 443 32.00 9.79 16.03
C SER A 443 33.07 8.72 15.79
N LYS A 444 32.64 7.50 15.44
CA LYS A 444 33.57 6.39 15.18
C LYS A 444 34.44 6.65 13.95
N SER A 445 33.84 7.13 12.86
CA SER A 445 34.57 7.34 11.59
C SER A 445 35.48 8.56 11.60
N GLN A 446 35.20 9.57 12.42
CA GLN A 446 35.95 10.84 12.47
C GLN A 446 36.69 11.07 13.80
N GLY A 447 36.70 10.11 14.71
CA GLY A 447 37.40 10.23 16.00
C GLY A 447 36.85 11.32 16.91
N LEU A 448 35.52 11.58 16.87
CA LEU A 448 34.90 12.65 17.68
C LEU A 448 34.55 12.14 19.08
N ASN A 449 34.86 12.93 20.09
CA ASN A 449 34.48 12.64 21.47
C ASN A 449 33.03 13.07 21.72
N LYS A 450 32.18 12.13 22.15
CA LYS A 450 30.75 12.40 22.42
C LYS A 450 30.52 13.30 23.64
N GLU A 451 31.45 13.37 24.55
CA GLU A 451 31.35 14.20 25.76
C GLU A 451 31.73 15.66 25.52
N SER A 452 32.35 15.96 24.38
CA SER A 452 32.71 17.34 24.02
C SER A 452 31.46 18.16 23.69
N ALA A 453 31.52 19.48 23.99
CA ALA A 453 30.49 20.42 23.59
C ALA A 453 30.68 20.80 22.12
N TYR A 454 29.65 20.62 21.30
CA TYR A 454 29.72 20.96 19.87
C TYR A 454 28.70 21.99 19.43
N ILE A 455 29.15 22.86 18.52
CA ILE A 455 28.32 23.76 17.72
C ILE A 455 28.27 23.22 16.30
N GLY A 456 27.07 22.92 15.80
CA GLY A 456 26.85 22.48 14.41
C GLY A 456 26.63 23.67 13.49
N LEU A 457 27.46 23.81 12.46
CA LEU A 457 27.30 24.80 11.41
C LEU A 457 26.88 24.14 10.10
N LEU A 458 25.62 24.38 9.70
CA LEU A 458 25.01 23.80 8.52
C LEU A 458 24.86 24.87 7.43
N ILE A 459 25.72 24.83 6.42
CA ILE A 459 25.74 25.81 5.34
C ILE A 459 25.06 25.19 4.10
N GLY A 460 23.94 25.78 3.72
CA GLY A 460 23.24 25.45 2.49
C GLY A 460 23.94 26.03 1.25
N GLY A 461 23.20 26.53 0.31
CA GLY A 461 23.80 27.09 -0.89
C GLY A 461 22.82 27.77 -1.82
N ASP A 462 23.24 28.02 -3.03
CA ASP A 462 22.48 28.76 -4.00
C ASP A 462 21.17 28.09 -4.40
N SER A 463 20.17 28.90 -4.62
CA SER A 463 18.87 28.47 -5.14
C SER A 463 18.34 29.47 -6.17
N LYS A 464 17.23 29.15 -6.84
CA LYS A 464 16.65 30.06 -7.82
C LYS A 464 16.32 31.41 -7.20
N GLY A 465 17.10 32.45 -7.55
CA GLY A 465 16.95 33.82 -7.06
C GLY A 465 17.56 34.12 -5.70
N PHE A 466 18.34 33.18 -5.12
CA PHE A 466 19.11 33.42 -3.89
C PHE A 466 20.55 32.94 -4.08
N ARG A 467 21.50 33.77 -3.70
CA ARG A 467 22.92 33.44 -3.63
C ARG A 467 23.46 33.72 -2.25
N LEU A 468 24.25 32.81 -1.75
CA LEU A 468 24.92 32.97 -0.46
C LEU A 468 26.23 33.77 -0.67
N SER A 469 26.36 34.93 -0.02
CA SER A 469 27.52 35.81 -0.23
C SER A 469 28.73 35.30 0.56
N PRO A 470 29.93 35.25 -0.10
CA PRO A 470 31.19 34.93 0.57
C PRO A 470 31.50 35.86 1.77
N GLU A 471 31.20 37.15 1.64
CA GLU A 471 31.43 38.15 2.71
C GLU A 471 30.57 37.85 3.94
N LEU A 472 29.28 37.57 3.73
CA LEU A 472 28.37 37.23 4.82
C LEU A 472 28.84 35.95 5.55
N ILE A 473 29.37 34.96 4.83
CA ILE A 473 29.90 33.73 5.43
C ILE A 473 31.19 34.01 6.20
N ARG A 474 32.05 34.87 5.69
CA ARG A 474 33.27 35.28 6.41
C ARG A 474 32.91 35.95 7.75
N ASP A 475 31.99 36.90 7.74
CA ASP A 475 31.52 37.56 8.96
C ASP A 475 30.84 36.59 9.92
N LEU A 476 29.99 35.70 9.41
CA LEU A 476 29.36 34.64 10.21
C LEU A 476 30.41 33.73 10.88
N ILE A 477 31.45 33.33 10.18
CA ILE A 477 32.50 32.45 10.72
C ILE A 477 33.26 33.17 11.85
N ARG A 478 33.51 34.47 11.74
CA ARG A 478 34.11 35.26 12.84
C ARG A 478 33.27 35.20 14.12
N GLU A 479 31.95 35.37 14.00
CA GLU A 479 31.02 35.26 15.13
C GLU A 479 30.99 33.83 15.70
N VAL A 480 31.00 32.80 14.83
CA VAL A 480 31.03 31.38 15.25
C VAL A 480 32.34 31.04 15.98
N LYS A 481 33.48 31.54 15.53
CA LYS A 481 34.76 31.39 16.23
C LYS A 481 34.76 32.03 17.61
N ALA A 482 34.25 33.27 17.70
CA ALA A 482 34.11 33.96 18.97
C ALA A 482 33.16 33.20 19.93
N LEU A 483 32.05 32.69 19.42
CA LEU A 483 31.11 31.88 20.18
C LEU A 483 31.74 30.58 20.67
N SER A 484 32.45 29.84 19.79
CA SER A 484 33.17 28.61 20.12
C SER A 484 34.17 28.84 21.27
N LYS A 485 34.97 29.91 21.20
CA LYS A 485 35.91 30.29 22.24
C LYS A 485 35.21 30.63 23.55
N GLY A 486 34.13 31.41 23.47
CA GLY A 486 33.38 31.87 24.67
C GLY A 486 32.63 30.73 25.40
N LEU A 487 32.19 29.71 24.68
CA LEU A 487 31.48 28.56 25.25
C LEU A 487 32.39 27.37 25.54
N GLY A 488 33.67 27.41 25.13
CA GLY A 488 34.56 26.23 25.19
C GLY A 488 34.05 25.07 24.33
N ALA A 489 33.34 25.37 23.23
CA ALA A 489 32.72 24.37 22.38
C ALA A 489 33.45 24.24 21.04
N GLU A 490 33.54 23.05 20.53
CA GLU A 490 34.15 22.73 19.23
C GLU A 490 33.15 22.86 18.09
N ILE A 491 33.61 23.09 16.87
CA ILE A 491 32.76 23.34 15.69
C ILE A 491 32.75 22.11 14.78
N LEU A 492 31.56 21.71 14.38
CA LEU A 492 31.32 20.72 13.34
C LEU A 492 30.64 21.41 12.15
N VAL A 493 31.27 21.40 10.98
CA VAL A 493 30.79 22.12 9.78
C VAL A 493 30.41 21.14 8.68
N THR A 494 29.31 21.41 8.01
CA THR A 494 28.98 20.77 6.73
C THR A 494 28.39 21.75 5.74
N THR A 495 28.75 21.57 4.46
CA THR A 495 28.17 22.32 3.34
C THR A 495 27.12 21.50 2.60
N SER A 496 26.45 22.08 1.62
CA SER A 496 25.53 21.39 0.73
C SER A 496 26.10 21.28 -0.69
N ARG A 497 25.58 20.34 -1.50
CA ARG A 497 25.93 20.24 -2.93
C ARG A 497 25.60 21.49 -3.75
N ARG A 498 24.88 22.44 -3.18
CA ARG A 498 24.52 23.72 -3.81
C ARG A 498 25.38 24.89 -3.33
N THR A 499 26.28 24.64 -2.40
CA THR A 499 27.22 25.65 -1.91
C THR A 499 28.17 26.02 -3.06
N SER A 500 28.33 27.30 -3.35
CA SER A 500 29.21 27.74 -4.43
C SER A 500 30.68 27.53 -4.03
N SER A 501 31.54 27.33 -5.01
CA SER A 501 32.99 27.18 -4.80
C SER A 501 33.62 28.34 -4.05
N GLN A 502 33.15 29.58 -4.33
CA GLN A 502 33.60 30.77 -3.63
C GLN A 502 33.31 30.73 -2.11
N VAL A 503 32.11 30.25 -1.75
CA VAL A 503 31.71 30.09 -0.34
C VAL A 503 32.49 28.95 0.30
N GLU A 504 32.73 27.85 -0.39
CA GLU A 504 33.52 26.73 0.11
C GLU A 504 34.98 27.12 0.35
N GLU A 505 35.60 27.95 -0.55
CA GLU A 505 36.93 28.48 -0.35
C GLU A 505 37.01 29.41 0.89
N VAL A 506 36.03 30.27 1.12
CA VAL A 506 35.96 31.10 2.34
C VAL A 506 35.87 30.21 3.58
N ILE A 507 35.03 29.18 3.57
CA ILE A 507 34.93 28.27 4.73
C ILE A 507 36.27 27.55 4.99
N LYS A 508 36.90 27.04 3.95
CA LYS A 508 38.20 26.36 4.08
C LYS A 508 39.31 27.33 4.58
N SER A 509 39.41 28.49 3.97
CA SER A 509 40.45 29.48 4.34
C SER A 509 40.27 30.02 5.76
N GLU A 510 39.04 30.36 6.15
CA GLU A 510 38.76 30.89 7.48
C GLU A 510 38.95 29.84 8.59
N PHE A 511 38.74 28.58 8.34
CA PHE A 511 38.91 27.53 9.35
C PHE A 511 40.25 26.80 9.30
N LYS A 512 41.11 27.05 8.31
CA LYS A 512 42.35 26.32 8.05
C LYS A 512 43.22 26.12 9.30
N ASP A 513 43.47 27.22 10.04
CA ASP A 513 44.37 27.22 11.20
C ASP A 513 43.63 27.40 12.53
N TYR A 514 42.32 27.16 12.53
CA TYR A 514 41.49 27.32 13.72
C TYR A 514 41.36 25.99 14.49
N PRO A 515 41.95 25.85 15.68
CA PRO A 515 42.01 24.57 16.40
C PRO A 515 40.64 24.12 16.95
N GLY A 516 39.66 25.02 16.98
CA GLY A 516 38.30 24.71 17.45
C GLY A 516 37.44 23.95 16.45
N VAL A 517 37.89 23.71 15.21
CA VAL A 517 37.13 22.90 14.22
C VAL A 517 37.57 21.44 14.29
N ARG A 518 36.62 20.56 14.63
CA ARG A 518 36.86 19.11 14.70
C ARG A 518 36.42 18.35 13.47
N LEU A 519 35.44 18.88 12.75
CA LEU A 519 34.94 18.28 11.51
C LEU A 519 34.58 19.36 10.50
N MET A 520 35.11 19.24 9.30
CA MET A 520 34.71 20.05 8.15
C MET A 520 34.41 19.15 6.95
N VAL A 521 33.12 19.08 6.59
CA VAL A 521 32.64 18.27 5.45
C VAL A 521 32.22 19.20 4.31
N ILE A 522 33.02 19.27 3.25
CA ILE A 522 32.69 19.98 2.02
C ILE A 522 31.98 19.02 1.08
N ALA A 523 30.67 19.16 0.92
CA ALA A 523 29.82 18.19 0.24
C ALA A 523 30.17 17.98 -1.24
N ASN A 524 30.76 18.98 -1.91
CA ASN A 524 31.20 18.90 -3.32
C ASN A 524 32.55 18.22 -3.49
N GLU A 525 33.35 18.10 -2.43
CA GLU A 525 34.67 17.43 -2.45
C GLU A 525 34.54 15.99 -1.90
N LYS A 526 34.24 15.87 -0.61
CA LYS A 526 34.10 14.57 0.07
C LYS A 526 32.85 14.61 0.96
N ASN A 527 31.76 14.10 0.44
CA ASN A 527 30.52 14.01 1.21
C ASN A 527 30.56 12.81 2.16
N ILE A 528 30.17 13.05 3.41
CA ILE A 528 29.98 12.01 4.44
C ILE A 528 28.45 11.85 4.62
N PRO A 529 27.88 10.67 4.31
CA PRO A 529 26.42 10.48 4.41
C PRO A 529 25.83 10.83 5.78
N GLN A 530 26.57 10.52 6.85
CA GLN A 530 26.19 10.75 8.25
C GLN A 530 26.43 12.16 8.73
N ALA A 531 27.01 13.05 7.93
CA ALA A 531 27.46 14.38 8.40
C ALA A 531 26.30 15.19 9.01
N VAL A 532 25.18 15.35 8.33
CA VAL A 532 24.05 16.14 8.83
C VAL A 532 23.45 15.49 10.08
N GLY A 533 23.10 14.19 10.02
CA GLY A 533 22.49 13.48 11.15
C GLY A 533 23.42 13.41 12.37
N GLY A 534 24.71 13.12 12.15
CA GLY A 534 25.71 13.08 13.22
C GLY A 534 25.97 14.43 13.86
N ILE A 535 26.10 15.51 13.07
CA ILE A 535 26.25 16.88 13.59
C ILE A 535 25.01 17.26 14.42
N LEU A 536 23.79 16.98 13.94
CA LEU A 536 22.57 17.21 14.69
C LEU A 536 22.50 16.40 15.99
N GLY A 537 23.01 15.17 15.99
CA GLY A 537 23.05 14.31 17.18
C GLY A 537 24.06 14.74 18.23
N LEU A 538 25.25 15.20 17.80
CA LEU A 538 26.35 15.60 18.69
C LEU A 538 26.21 17.03 19.22
N SER A 539 25.72 17.97 18.41
CA SER A 539 25.67 19.37 18.76
C SER A 539 24.52 19.75 19.68
N LYS A 540 24.68 20.72 20.54
CA LYS A 540 23.61 21.33 21.36
C LYS A 540 23.05 22.61 20.72
N ILE A 541 23.86 23.29 19.94
CA ILE A 541 23.54 24.53 19.23
C ILE A 541 23.75 24.25 17.74
N ILE A 542 22.76 24.60 16.92
CA ILE A 542 22.82 24.47 15.47
C ILE A 542 22.67 25.86 14.85
N ILE A 543 23.59 26.21 13.99
CA ILE A 543 23.55 27.42 13.18
C ILE A 543 23.32 27.01 11.73
N SER A 544 22.25 27.48 11.12
CA SER A 544 21.85 27.06 9.78
C SER A 544 21.60 28.22 8.83
N SER A 545 21.87 28.00 7.55
CA SER A 545 21.55 28.96 6.49
C SER A 545 20.03 29.02 6.22
N PRO A 546 19.50 30.19 5.79
CA PRO A 546 18.07 30.48 5.80
C PRO A 546 17.29 29.89 4.61
N GLU A 547 17.95 29.44 3.53
CA GLU A 547 17.29 29.00 2.30
C GLU A 547 16.96 27.51 2.29
N SER A 548 17.48 26.73 3.26
CA SER A 548 17.29 25.28 3.26
C SER A 548 16.17 24.85 4.23
N ILE A 549 14.93 24.84 3.73
CA ILE A 549 13.75 24.41 4.52
C ILE A 549 13.93 23.00 5.11
N SER A 550 14.49 22.07 4.34
CA SER A 550 14.71 20.69 4.82
C SER A 550 15.71 20.64 5.98
N MET A 551 16.86 21.30 5.82
CA MET A 551 17.92 21.33 6.82
C MET A 551 17.45 21.99 8.13
N ILE A 552 16.71 23.10 8.03
CA ILE A 552 16.11 23.76 9.20
C ILE A 552 15.07 22.83 9.87
N SER A 553 14.24 22.14 9.09
CA SER A 553 13.24 21.21 9.65
C SER A 553 13.89 20.00 10.33
N GLU A 554 14.99 19.47 9.78
CA GLU A 554 15.80 18.42 10.41
C GLU A 554 16.43 18.94 11.73
N ALA A 555 16.99 20.14 11.71
CA ALA A 555 17.58 20.77 12.90
C ALA A 555 16.55 20.97 14.02
N VAL A 556 15.33 21.44 13.70
CA VAL A 556 14.26 21.61 14.70
C VAL A 556 13.81 20.26 15.27
N ASN A 557 13.69 19.22 14.43
CA ASN A 557 13.32 17.88 14.90
C ASN A 557 14.39 17.23 15.78
N SER A 558 15.65 17.66 15.69
CA SER A 558 16.73 17.18 16.57
C SER A 558 16.62 17.68 18.01
N LYS A 559 15.66 18.56 18.31
CA LYS A 559 15.48 19.19 19.65
C LYS A 559 16.73 19.90 20.14
N ARG A 560 17.38 20.67 19.27
CA ARG A 560 18.54 21.53 19.56
C ARG A 560 18.13 22.98 19.48
N TYR A 561 18.93 23.89 20.05
CA TYR A 561 18.74 25.31 19.85
C TYR A 561 19.17 25.69 18.44
N VAL A 562 18.22 26.08 17.59
CA VAL A 562 18.44 26.31 16.15
C VAL A 562 18.45 27.80 15.87
N PHE A 563 19.59 28.30 15.46
CA PHE A 563 19.80 29.70 15.03
C PHE A 563 19.87 29.75 13.51
N VAL A 564 19.08 30.62 12.90
CA VAL A 564 19.10 30.84 11.46
C VAL A 564 19.52 32.28 11.22
N PHE A 565 20.61 32.46 10.49
CA PHE A 565 21.07 33.81 10.20
C PHE A 565 20.24 34.45 9.08
N LYS A 566 20.05 35.79 9.16
CA LYS A 566 19.36 36.56 8.12
C LYS A 566 20.27 36.75 6.91
N ALA A 567 19.72 36.54 5.70
CA ALA A 567 20.40 36.84 4.44
C ALA A 567 19.44 37.55 3.48
N PRO A 568 19.94 38.46 2.63
CA PRO A 568 19.14 39.13 1.61
C PRO A 568 18.77 38.15 0.47
N GLY A 569 17.80 38.52 -0.39
CA GLY A 569 17.49 37.78 -1.62
C GLY A 569 16.57 36.54 -1.45
N LEU A 570 16.13 36.23 -0.24
CA LEU A 570 15.23 35.09 -0.01
C LEU A 570 13.86 35.25 -0.69
N SER A 571 13.36 34.18 -1.29
CA SER A 571 12.01 34.16 -1.87
C SER A 571 10.90 34.37 -0.83
N PHE A 572 9.72 34.80 -1.26
CA PHE A 572 8.54 34.94 -0.37
C PHE A 572 8.17 33.63 0.35
N LYS A 573 8.42 32.48 -0.27
CA LYS A 573 8.20 31.16 0.33
C LYS A 573 9.11 30.95 1.55
N HIS A 574 10.43 31.23 1.40
CA HIS A 574 11.40 31.09 2.49
C HIS A 574 11.14 32.11 3.60
N LYS A 575 10.88 33.39 3.26
CA LYS A 575 10.55 34.44 4.25
C LYS A 575 9.32 34.04 5.09
N ARG A 576 8.28 33.48 4.46
CA ARG A 576 7.09 33.00 5.16
C ARG A 576 7.39 31.84 6.10
N PHE A 577 8.17 30.86 5.63
CA PHE A 577 8.61 29.72 6.43
C PHE A 577 9.38 30.18 7.67
N LEU A 578 10.40 31.00 7.49
CA LEU A 578 11.22 31.52 8.58
C LEU A 578 10.42 32.37 9.58
N LYS A 579 9.55 33.27 9.08
CA LYS A 579 8.67 34.07 9.95
C LYS A 579 7.75 33.18 10.79
N HIS A 580 7.18 32.13 10.17
CA HIS A 580 6.33 31.20 10.88
C HIS A 580 7.08 30.39 11.94
N PHE A 581 8.27 29.87 11.60
CA PHE A 581 9.08 29.07 12.50
C PHE A 581 9.62 29.92 13.67
N ALA A 582 10.05 31.15 13.42
CA ALA A 582 10.46 32.08 14.46
C ALA A 582 9.29 32.47 15.38
N GLY A 583 8.10 32.75 14.82
CA GLY A 583 6.90 33.07 15.60
C GLY A 583 6.38 31.93 16.46
N LYS A 584 6.73 30.69 16.12
CA LYS A 584 6.46 29.47 16.90
C LYS A 584 7.61 29.08 17.83
N GLN A 585 8.67 29.88 17.85
CA GLN A 585 9.89 29.64 18.64
C GLN A 585 10.61 28.32 18.30
N TYR A 586 10.37 27.76 17.09
CA TYR A 586 11.13 26.60 16.60
C TYR A 586 12.57 26.97 16.25
N ILE A 587 12.80 28.22 15.83
CA ILE A 587 14.12 28.77 15.47
C ILE A 587 14.29 30.20 16.04
N TYR A 588 15.54 30.59 16.20
CA TYR A 588 15.94 31.95 16.48
C TYR A 588 16.49 32.62 15.21
N LEU A 589 15.75 33.58 14.65
CA LEU A 589 16.13 34.26 13.41
C LEU A 589 16.95 35.53 13.77
N VAL A 590 18.25 35.49 13.55
CA VAL A 590 19.20 36.50 14.03
C VAL A 590 19.98 37.15 12.87
N ALA A 591 20.40 38.41 13.02
CA ALA A 591 21.40 38.97 12.12
C ALA A 591 22.78 38.32 12.43
N HIS A 592 23.59 38.06 11.40
CA HIS A 592 24.89 37.39 11.60
C HIS A 592 25.77 38.09 12.62
N LYS A 593 25.77 39.45 12.66
CA LYS A 593 26.52 40.27 13.61
C LYS A 593 26.06 40.15 15.07
N ASP A 594 24.81 39.76 15.30
CA ASP A 594 24.22 39.60 16.63
C ASP A 594 24.23 38.15 17.12
N LEU A 595 24.81 37.22 16.32
CA LEU A 595 24.72 35.78 16.56
C LEU A 595 25.31 35.41 17.95
N ASN A 596 26.50 35.87 18.26
CA ASN A 596 27.16 35.55 19.52
C ASN A 596 26.33 36.00 20.75
N ASN A 597 25.80 37.22 20.73
CA ASN A 597 24.95 37.73 21.81
C ASN A 597 23.65 36.93 21.94
N ALA A 598 22.98 36.68 20.84
CA ALA A 598 21.72 35.92 20.83
C ALA A 598 21.91 34.47 21.33
N VAL A 599 22.96 33.80 20.89
CA VAL A 599 23.26 32.43 21.34
C VAL A 599 23.57 32.42 22.83
N ASN A 600 24.43 33.33 23.34
CA ASN A 600 24.77 33.42 24.76
C ASN A 600 23.53 33.68 25.63
N GLN A 601 22.64 34.58 25.20
CA GLN A 601 21.38 34.85 25.91
C GLN A 601 20.50 33.61 26.03
N ILE A 602 20.25 32.88 24.90
CA ILE A 602 19.44 31.68 24.87
C ILE A 602 20.10 30.53 25.64
N TRP A 603 21.42 30.38 25.49
CA TRP A 603 22.19 29.36 26.20
C TRP A 603 22.18 29.51 27.72
N ARG A 604 22.21 30.77 28.22
CA ARG A 604 22.05 31.05 29.66
C ARG A 604 20.65 30.78 30.16
N ASN A 605 19.62 31.19 29.40
CA ASN A 605 18.22 31.10 29.82
C ASN A 605 17.62 29.71 29.62
N ARG A 606 18.19 28.89 28.74
CA ARG A 606 17.77 27.52 28.41
C ARG A 606 16.25 27.33 28.28
N PRO A 607 15.56 28.12 27.43
CA PRO A 607 14.12 28.02 27.28
C PRO A 607 13.72 26.61 26.78
N SER A 608 12.50 26.19 27.12
CA SER A 608 11.95 24.92 26.61
C SER A 608 11.83 24.98 25.10
N LEU A 609 12.21 23.87 24.43
CA LEU A 609 12.14 23.78 22.97
C LEU A 609 10.78 23.22 22.53
N PRO A 610 10.03 23.95 21.71
CA PRO A 610 8.79 23.43 21.16
C PRO A 610 9.09 22.30 20.16
N CYS A 611 8.22 21.28 20.12
CA CYS A 611 8.40 20.10 19.29
C CYS A 611 7.53 20.18 18.02
N LEU A 612 8.10 19.88 16.86
CA LEU A 612 7.34 19.66 15.64
C LEU A 612 6.51 18.36 15.76
N ARG A 613 5.22 18.49 15.48
CA ARG A 613 4.28 17.35 15.54
C ARG A 613 3.99 16.73 14.18
N ASP A 614 4.74 17.07 13.14
CA ASP A 614 4.47 16.71 11.75
C ASP A 614 4.43 15.21 11.55
N ASN A 615 5.39 14.45 12.07
CA ASN A 615 5.40 12.97 11.98
C ASN A 615 4.19 12.34 12.68
N TYR A 616 3.78 12.88 13.84
CA TYR A 616 2.57 12.44 14.53
C TYR A 616 1.30 12.70 13.70
N LEU A 617 1.18 13.91 13.12
CA LEU A 617 0.03 14.26 12.28
C LEU A 617 -0.05 13.36 11.03
N VAL A 618 1.09 13.04 10.43
CA VAL A 618 1.17 12.10 9.29
C VAL A 618 0.75 10.70 9.73
N ALA A 619 1.20 10.22 10.89
CA ALA A 619 0.79 8.92 11.42
C ALA A 619 -0.73 8.84 11.61
N GLU A 620 -1.36 9.87 12.19
CA GLU A 620 -2.81 9.92 12.38
C GLU A 620 -3.58 9.98 11.03
N ALA A 621 -3.04 10.70 10.05
CA ALA A 621 -3.63 10.74 8.71
C ALA A 621 -3.51 9.39 7.99
N LEU A 622 -2.38 8.71 8.12
CA LEU A 622 -2.17 7.37 7.56
C LEU A 622 -3.10 6.33 8.18
N LYS A 623 -3.29 6.34 9.52
CA LYS A 623 -4.23 5.43 10.21
C LYS A 623 -5.64 5.50 9.62
N LYS A 624 -6.11 6.69 9.19
CA LYS A 624 -7.45 6.88 8.61
C LYS A 624 -7.61 6.25 7.23
N ILE A 625 -6.54 6.10 6.47
CA ILE A 625 -6.57 5.58 5.10
C ILE A 625 -6.08 4.12 5.00
N MET A 626 -5.38 3.60 6.00
CA MET A 626 -4.94 2.21 6.11
C MET A 626 -6.07 1.30 6.57
#